data_dd0c59896f98e7482b17678076b5d2db
#
_entry.id   dd0c59896f98e7482b17678076b5d2db
#
_cell.length_a   1.000
_cell.length_b   1.000
_cell.length_c   1.000
_cell.angle_alpha   90.00
_cell.angle_beta   90.00
_cell.angle_gamma   90.00
#
_symmetry.space_group_name_H-M   'P 1'
#
loop_
_entity.id
_entity.type
_entity.pdbx_description
1 polymer ?
#
loop_
_entity_poly.entity_id
_entity_poly.type
_entity_poly.pdbx_seq_one_letter_code
_entity_poly.pdbx_strand_id
1 'polypeptide(L)'
;MSEQMRNIAIIAHVDHGKTTLIDSLMKQSGMFRDNQQVSERLMDSGDLEKERGITILAKPTSIEWQGVRINIIDTPGHADFGGEVERVLQMADGVILLTDAAEGPMPQTKFVLGKALAQGLCPIVIINKVDKSDARSEEVVDEVFDLFVALDANEQQLDFPILYASGRDGWCVVNLDDERTTLSPLLDTVLRHVPAPDVEVDAPFAMLATLLDSDQFLGRCLTGRVMQGTARVNEAVRAINLEGKQVEVGRLTKLLRFDGTSRVPVNEVKAGDIVCIAGLTKASVSDTIAAPSVTTPIFSTPIDPPTMSVTITVNDSPFAGTEGSKVTSTMIRERLLAEAEVNVAITFQESAAKDSFEIGGRGELQLGVLVETMRREGFELTVSRPKVLYKTVDGQRQEPIEEVIIDVDSDYSSAVIDALNKRKAEMSDMRTAGSGKTRIVFLAPSRGLIGFQGKFLTDTRGTGVMNRLFHSYAPFKGAITGRRNGALISTDTGVAVAYALFNLQDRGALFVSHQEKVYQGMIVGEHNRENDLEINVLKGKKLTNVRASGTDDAVTLVTPRKLSLEDMMAYINPDELLEVTPDSLRLRKKYLDPNERKRMARAESA
;
A
#
# COMPACT_ATOMS: atom_id res chain seq x y z
N MET A 1 18.53 -15.22 29.61
CA MET A 1 18.92 -14.30 28.51
C MET A 1 17.76 -13.90 27.62
N SER A 2 16.74 -14.75 27.40
CA SER A 2 15.50 -14.35 26.71
C SER A 2 14.69 -13.30 27.49
N GLU A 3 14.82 -13.26 28.81
CA GLU A 3 14.13 -12.29 29.68
C GLU A 3 14.55 -10.83 29.43
N GLN A 4 15.68 -10.60 28.74
CA GLN A 4 16.21 -9.27 28.42
C GLN A 4 15.76 -8.74 27.04
N MET A 5 14.70 -9.31 26.47
CA MET A 5 14.22 -8.95 25.14
C MET A 5 12.71 -8.95 25.06
N ARG A 6 12.13 -8.04 24.28
CA ARG A 6 10.70 -8.01 23.89
C ARG A 6 10.60 -7.69 22.40
N ASN A 7 9.72 -8.38 21.72
CA ASN A 7 9.43 -8.12 20.31
C ASN A 7 7.97 -7.68 20.18
N ILE A 8 7.75 -6.46 19.71
CA ILE A 8 6.43 -5.87 19.57
C ILE A 8 6.20 -5.37 18.15
N ALA A 9 4.99 -5.55 17.65
CA ALA A 9 4.52 -4.90 16.43
C ALA A 9 3.60 -3.74 16.78
N ILE A 10 3.66 -2.64 16.03
CA ILE A 10 2.72 -1.52 16.20
C ILE A 10 1.80 -1.49 15.00
N ILE A 11 0.50 -1.64 15.25
CA ILE A 11 -0.56 -1.56 14.28
C ILE A 11 -1.44 -0.33 14.53
N ALA A 12 -1.78 0.36 13.46
CA ALA A 12 -2.64 1.54 13.51
C ALA A 12 -3.32 1.76 12.15
N HIS A 13 -4.44 2.44 12.17
CA HIS A 13 -4.97 3.02 10.93
C HIS A 13 -4.06 4.15 10.44
N VAL A 14 -4.18 4.48 9.16
CA VAL A 14 -3.51 5.65 8.57
C VAL A 14 -3.96 6.90 9.37
N ASP A 15 -3.03 7.82 9.61
CA ASP A 15 -3.24 9.05 10.39
C ASP A 15 -3.58 8.89 11.88
N HIS A 16 -3.65 7.70 12.47
CA HIS A 16 -3.81 7.51 13.92
C HIS A 16 -2.57 7.91 14.73
N GLY A 17 -1.46 8.26 14.08
CA GLY A 17 -0.26 8.81 14.73
C GLY A 17 0.84 7.81 15.05
N LYS A 18 0.87 6.66 14.34
CA LYS A 18 1.86 5.59 14.54
C LYS A 18 3.30 6.09 14.40
N THR A 19 3.66 6.69 13.27
CA THR A 19 5.00 7.22 13.03
C THR A 19 5.40 8.28 14.06
N THR A 20 4.46 9.16 14.43
CA THR A 20 4.67 10.20 15.45
C THR A 20 4.97 9.61 16.83
N LEU A 21 4.23 8.55 17.21
CA LEU A 21 4.47 7.85 18.49
C LEU A 21 5.84 7.18 18.50
N ILE A 22 6.20 6.46 17.42
CA ILE A 22 7.51 5.80 17.31
C ILE A 22 8.66 6.83 17.37
N ASP A 23 8.54 7.93 16.63
CA ASP A 23 9.53 9.02 16.66
C ASP A 23 9.72 9.58 18.08
N SER A 24 8.62 9.76 18.81
CA SER A 24 8.65 10.25 20.20
C SER A 24 9.26 9.23 21.16
N LEU A 25 8.96 7.92 20.99
CA LEU A 25 9.59 6.83 21.73
C LEU A 25 11.11 6.79 21.51
N MET A 26 11.54 6.88 20.26
CA MET A 26 12.96 6.86 19.91
C MET A 26 13.71 8.07 20.49
N LYS A 27 13.10 9.26 20.48
CA LYS A 27 13.68 10.46 21.09
C LYS A 27 13.85 10.30 22.61
N GLN A 28 12.86 9.71 23.29
CA GLN A 28 12.88 9.55 24.76
C GLN A 28 13.70 8.35 25.24
N SER A 29 13.99 7.37 24.38
CA SER A 29 14.82 6.22 24.73
C SER A 29 16.32 6.54 24.89
N GLY A 30 16.73 7.81 24.70
CA GLY A 30 18.12 8.25 24.87
C GLY A 30 19.04 7.91 23.69
N MET A 31 18.52 7.46 22.56
CA MET A 31 19.29 7.10 21.37
C MET A 31 19.92 8.29 20.65
N PHE A 32 19.35 9.47 20.79
CA PHE A 32 19.84 10.69 20.16
C PHE A 32 20.58 11.56 21.17
N ARG A 33 21.68 12.19 20.73
CA ARG A 33 22.37 13.18 21.54
C ARG A 33 21.51 14.46 21.64
N ASP A 34 21.55 15.14 22.77
CA ASP A 34 20.72 16.33 23.09
C ASP A 34 20.76 17.45 22.02
N ASN A 35 21.78 17.49 21.17
CA ASN A 35 21.97 18.49 20.13
C ASN A 35 21.80 17.95 18.69
N GLN A 36 21.34 16.70 18.53
CA GLN A 36 21.15 16.10 17.20
C GLN A 36 19.81 16.56 16.62
N GLN A 37 19.84 17.31 15.50
CA GLN A 37 18.63 17.60 14.74
C GLN A 37 18.10 16.29 14.13
N VAL A 38 16.98 15.83 14.64
CA VAL A 38 16.30 14.62 14.18
C VAL A 38 15.22 15.04 13.20
N SER A 39 15.27 14.53 11.98
CA SER A 39 14.20 14.77 11.01
C SER A 39 12.88 14.19 11.50
N GLU A 40 11.77 14.84 11.22
CA GLU A 40 10.44 14.27 11.45
C GLU A 40 10.25 13.02 10.57
N ARG A 41 9.48 12.04 11.06
CA ARG A 41 9.18 10.77 10.38
C ARG A 41 10.45 9.93 10.11
N LEU A 42 11.20 9.64 11.15
CA LEU A 42 12.42 8.83 11.09
C LEU A 42 12.23 7.46 10.44
N MET A 43 11.10 6.82 10.72
CA MET A 43 10.78 5.49 10.20
C MET A 43 10.32 5.53 8.74
N ASP A 44 9.63 6.57 8.31
CA ASP A 44 9.21 6.75 6.92
C ASP A 44 10.39 7.27 6.10
N SER A 45 11.34 6.40 5.75
CA SER A 45 12.57 6.78 5.03
C SER A 45 12.35 6.98 3.53
N GLY A 46 11.28 6.43 2.95
CA GLY A 46 10.92 6.56 1.56
C GLY A 46 10.28 7.92 1.24
N ASP A 47 10.66 8.55 0.12
CA ASP A 47 10.05 9.82 -0.29
C ASP A 47 8.53 9.69 -0.53
N LEU A 48 8.09 8.53 -1.06
CA LEU A 48 6.67 8.23 -1.26
C LEU A 48 5.91 8.04 0.06
N GLU A 49 6.53 7.41 1.06
CA GLU A 49 5.96 7.26 2.40
C GLU A 49 5.72 8.63 3.05
N LYS A 50 6.73 9.51 2.97
CA LYS A 50 6.65 10.88 3.50
C LYS A 50 5.59 11.73 2.81
N GLU A 51 5.53 11.65 1.48
CA GLU A 51 4.59 12.43 0.67
C GLU A 51 3.14 11.97 0.89
N ARG A 52 2.91 10.66 0.96
CA ARG A 52 1.58 10.07 1.12
C ARG A 52 1.14 9.93 2.58
N GLY A 53 2.08 10.07 3.52
CA GLY A 53 1.81 9.92 4.95
C GLY A 53 1.49 8.50 5.38
N ILE A 54 1.88 7.47 4.59
CA ILE A 54 1.60 6.06 4.86
C ILE A 54 2.89 5.25 4.94
N THR A 55 2.95 4.30 5.86
CA THR A 55 4.02 3.28 5.87
C THR A 55 3.74 2.26 4.76
N ILE A 56 4.69 2.07 3.86
CA ILE A 56 4.59 1.13 2.73
C ILE A 56 5.32 -0.17 3.08
N LEU A 57 6.54 -0.07 3.62
CA LEU A 57 7.38 -1.20 3.99
C LEU A 57 7.51 -1.31 5.49
N ALA A 58 7.40 -2.53 6.01
CA ALA A 58 7.64 -2.80 7.42
C ALA A 58 9.13 -2.59 7.77
N LYS A 59 9.40 -1.96 8.90
CA LYS A 59 10.76 -1.62 9.34
C LYS A 59 10.97 -2.01 10.80
N PRO A 60 11.91 -2.93 11.08
CA PRO A 60 12.35 -3.20 12.43
C PRO A 60 13.23 -2.07 12.95
N THR A 61 13.03 -1.73 14.21
CA THR A 61 13.91 -0.86 15.00
C THR A 61 14.09 -1.46 16.39
N SER A 62 15.06 -1.02 17.17
CA SER A 62 15.18 -1.45 18.55
C SER A 62 15.58 -0.30 19.46
N ILE A 63 15.07 -0.34 20.68
CA ILE A 63 15.42 0.57 21.78
C ILE A 63 15.84 -0.23 22.99
N GLU A 64 16.55 0.39 23.92
CA GLU A 64 16.86 -0.20 25.21
C GLU A 64 16.09 0.51 26.31
N TRP A 65 15.41 -0.24 27.18
CA TRP A 65 14.68 0.29 28.32
C TRP A 65 14.93 -0.56 29.56
N GLN A 66 15.43 0.04 30.63
CA GLN A 66 15.76 -0.64 31.89
C GLN A 66 16.65 -1.89 31.70
N GLY A 67 17.59 -1.86 30.75
CA GLY A 67 18.47 -2.99 30.43
C GLY A 67 17.81 -4.11 29.64
N VAL A 68 16.56 -3.94 29.17
CA VAL A 68 15.85 -4.84 28.29
C VAL A 68 15.79 -4.23 26.88
N ARG A 69 16.13 -5.03 25.88
CA ARG A 69 15.98 -4.65 24.48
C ARG A 69 14.53 -4.83 24.05
N ILE A 70 13.96 -3.79 23.46
CA ILE A 70 12.63 -3.83 22.85
C ILE A 70 12.81 -3.65 21.34
N ASN A 71 12.58 -4.73 20.58
CA ASN A 71 12.48 -4.67 19.13
C ASN A 71 11.07 -4.23 18.76
N ILE A 72 10.97 -3.18 17.96
CA ILE A 72 9.71 -2.59 17.50
C ILE A 72 9.62 -2.79 15.99
N ILE A 73 8.52 -3.38 15.54
CA ILE A 73 8.24 -3.59 14.13
C ILE A 73 7.15 -2.61 13.72
N ASP A 74 7.52 -1.65 12.89
CA ASP A 74 6.55 -0.75 12.26
C ASP A 74 5.85 -1.47 11.12
N THR A 75 4.51 -1.56 11.16
CA THR A 75 3.73 -2.29 10.16
C THR A 75 2.99 -1.34 9.23
N PRO A 76 2.86 -1.67 7.93
CA PRO A 76 1.95 -0.95 7.04
C PRO A 76 0.52 -0.96 7.56
N GLY A 77 -0.17 0.19 7.44
CA GLY A 77 -1.57 0.33 7.88
C GLY A 77 -2.60 0.00 6.80
N HIS A 78 -2.20 -0.07 5.52
CA HIS A 78 -3.12 -0.26 4.40
C HIS A 78 -3.29 -1.73 4.02
N ALA A 79 -4.52 -2.15 3.71
CA ALA A 79 -4.86 -3.54 3.38
C ALA A 79 -4.12 -4.11 2.16
N ASP A 80 -3.76 -3.27 1.17
CA ASP A 80 -3.00 -3.69 -0.02
C ASP A 80 -1.62 -4.26 0.35
N PHE A 81 -1.08 -3.88 1.52
CA PHE A 81 0.20 -4.38 2.06
C PHE A 81 0.03 -5.51 3.09
N GLY A 82 -1.17 -6.09 3.20
CA GLY A 82 -1.50 -7.11 4.19
C GLY A 82 -0.58 -8.33 4.19
N GLY A 83 0.00 -8.71 3.04
CA GLY A 83 0.96 -9.80 2.95
C GLY A 83 2.26 -9.55 3.70
N GLU A 84 2.73 -8.31 3.73
CA GLU A 84 3.89 -7.94 4.55
C GLU A 84 3.54 -7.96 6.03
N VAL A 85 2.37 -7.42 6.38
CA VAL A 85 1.89 -7.41 7.76
C VAL A 85 1.82 -8.81 8.35
N GLU A 86 1.20 -9.77 7.65
CA GLU A 86 1.09 -11.15 8.12
C GLU A 86 2.44 -11.79 8.45
N ARG A 87 3.47 -11.48 7.66
CA ARG A 87 4.83 -12.01 7.86
C ARG A 87 5.54 -11.34 9.02
N VAL A 88 5.49 -10.02 9.09
CA VAL A 88 6.24 -9.30 10.12
C VAL A 88 5.65 -9.52 11.51
N LEU A 89 4.34 -9.81 11.62
CA LEU A 89 3.72 -10.21 12.87
C LEU A 89 4.30 -11.51 13.44
N GLN A 90 4.82 -12.43 12.60
CA GLN A 90 5.50 -13.64 13.07
C GLN A 90 6.82 -13.36 13.81
N MET A 91 7.37 -12.16 13.70
CA MET A 91 8.55 -11.77 14.45
C MET A 91 8.21 -11.22 15.85
N ALA A 92 6.95 -10.90 16.14
CA ALA A 92 6.51 -10.28 17.38
C ALA A 92 6.00 -11.29 18.41
N ASP A 93 6.05 -10.90 19.69
CA ASP A 93 5.43 -11.61 20.81
C ASP A 93 4.24 -10.81 21.37
N GLY A 94 4.20 -9.50 21.13
CA GLY A 94 3.09 -8.63 21.49
C GLY A 94 2.75 -7.65 20.38
N VAL A 95 1.56 -7.06 20.47
CA VAL A 95 1.05 -6.09 19.50
C VAL A 95 0.48 -4.87 20.21
N ILE A 96 0.92 -3.69 19.78
CA ILE A 96 0.34 -2.41 20.20
C ILE A 96 -0.71 -1.99 19.18
N LEU A 97 -1.95 -1.90 19.61
CA LEU A 97 -3.03 -1.32 18.85
C LEU A 97 -3.15 0.17 19.16
N LEU A 98 -2.83 1.02 18.19
CA LEU A 98 -2.96 2.46 18.31
C LEU A 98 -4.25 2.94 17.65
N THR A 99 -5.13 3.58 18.43
CA THR A 99 -6.45 4.05 17.98
C THR A 99 -6.59 5.55 18.27
N ASP A 100 -7.12 6.34 17.32
CA ASP A 100 -7.43 7.75 17.52
C ASP A 100 -8.63 7.90 18.46
N ALA A 101 -8.53 8.78 19.47
CA ALA A 101 -9.57 9.02 20.48
C ALA A 101 -10.88 9.60 19.92
N ALA A 102 -10.85 10.23 18.74
CA ALA A 102 -12.03 10.79 18.09
C ALA A 102 -12.66 9.79 17.09
N GLU A 103 -11.83 9.09 16.30
CA GLU A 103 -12.28 8.23 15.21
C GLU A 103 -12.67 6.82 15.68
N GLY A 104 -11.94 6.28 16.67
CA GLY A 104 -12.12 4.91 17.13
C GLY A 104 -11.44 3.87 16.21
N PRO A 105 -11.73 2.56 16.41
CA PRO A 105 -11.13 1.50 15.62
C PRO A 105 -11.70 1.47 14.20
N MET A 106 -10.81 1.60 13.22
CA MET A 106 -11.14 1.64 11.80
C MET A 106 -11.06 0.24 11.15
N PRO A 107 -11.78 -0.02 10.05
CA PRO A 107 -11.87 -1.35 9.44
C PRO A 107 -10.55 -2.00 9.04
N GLN A 108 -9.56 -1.22 8.60
CA GLN A 108 -8.22 -1.76 8.27
C GLN A 108 -7.52 -2.34 9.50
N THR A 109 -7.72 -1.71 10.66
CA THR A 109 -7.23 -2.19 11.95
C THR A 109 -7.80 -3.57 12.28
N LYS A 110 -9.08 -3.83 11.95
CA LYS A 110 -9.74 -5.13 12.16
C LYS A 110 -8.98 -6.27 11.50
N PHE A 111 -8.56 -6.10 10.24
CA PHE A 111 -7.82 -7.14 9.51
C PHE A 111 -6.47 -7.46 10.18
N VAL A 112 -5.67 -6.44 10.44
CA VAL A 112 -4.33 -6.61 11.02
C VAL A 112 -4.41 -7.16 12.45
N LEU A 113 -5.33 -6.63 13.26
CA LEU A 113 -5.57 -7.10 14.62
C LEU A 113 -6.03 -8.57 14.62
N GLY A 114 -6.98 -8.94 13.76
CA GLY A 114 -7.44 -10.33 13.64
C GLY A 114 -6.30 -11.30 13.33
N LYS A 115 -5.37 -10.93 12.44
CA LYS A 115 -4.16 -11.72 12.16
C LYS A 115 -3.21 -11.81 13.36
N ALA A 116 -3.04 -10.72 14.11
CA ALA A 116 -2.22 -10.69 15.32
C ALA A 116 -2.80 -11.60 16.42
N LEU A 117 -4.11 -11.50 16.67
CA LEU A 117 -4.81 -12.33 17.66
C LEU A 117 -4.80 -13.82 17.28
N ALA A 118 -4.98 -14.14 16.00
CA ALA A 118 -4.90 -15.53 15.51
C ALA A 118 -3.50 -16.15 15.67
N GLN A 119 -2.44 -15.33 15.70
CA GLN A 119 -1.08 -15.77 15.99
C GLN A 119 -0.76 -15.83 17.50
N GLY A 120 -1.72 -15.48 18.35
CA GLY A 120 -1.57 -15.55 19.82
C GLY A 120 -0.76 -14.38 20.40
N LEU A 121 -0.60 -13.28 19.69
CA LEU A 121 0.13 -12.11 20.20
C LEU A 121 -0.60 -11.46 21.37
N CYS A 122 0.18 -10.96 22.35
CA CYS A 122 -0.35 -10.25 23.52
C CYS A 122 -0.66 -8.78 23.15
N PRO A 123 -1.93 -8.34 23.22
CA PRO A 123 -2.30 -6.99 22.83
C PRO A 123 -2.09 -5.96 23.94
N ILE A 124 -1.71 -4.74 23.56
CA ILE A 124 -1.73 -3.51 24.34
C ILE A 124 -2.52 -2.48 23.54
N VAL A 125 -3.47 -1.79 24.15
CA VAL A 125 -4.28 -0.78 23.48
C VAL A 125 -3.84 0.61 23.89
N ILE A 126 -3.62 1.49 22.89
CA ILE A 126 -3.31 2.91 23.13
C ILE A 126 -4.38 3.76 22.47
N ILE A 127 -5.09 4.55 23.27
CA ILE A 127 -6.00 5.58 22.79
C ILE A 127 -5.17 6.86 22.63
N ASN A 128 -4.87 7.22 21.37
CA ASN A 128 -4.00 8.33 21.02
C ASN A 128 -4.79 9.60 20.70
N LYS A 129 -4.12 10.74 20.73
CA LYS A 129 -4.68 12.05 20.46
C LYS A 129 -5.79 12.46 21.44
N VAL A 130 -5.69 12.03 22.67
CA VAL A 130 -6.66 12.43 23.74
C VAL A 130 -6.58 13.91 24.11
N ASP A 131 -5.61 14.64 23.56
CA ASP A 131 -5.46 16.09 23.64
C ASP A 131 -6.44 16.85 22.73
N LYS A 132 -7.11 16.20 21.79
CA LYS A 132 -8.09 16.81 20.91
C LYS A 132 -9.40 17.12 21.64
N SER A 133 -10.08 18.20 21.22
CA SER A 133 -11.36 18.64 21.78
C SER A 133 -12.55 17.73 21.46
N ASP A 134 -12.42 16.89 20.42
CA ASP A 134 -13.43 15.94 19.95
C ASP A 134 -13.13 14.50 20.42
N ALA A 135 -12.17 14.33 21.34
CA ALA A 135 -11.84 13.03 21.90
C ALA A 135 -13.00 12.45 22.72
N ARG A 136 -13.34 11.16 22.45
CA ARG A 136 -14.39 10.38 23.11
C ARG A 136 -13.81 9.08 23.67
N SER A 137 -12.77 9.21 24.45
CA SER A 137 -11.88 8.10 24.84
C SER A 137 -12.59 6.90 25.46
N GLU A 138 -13.61 7.11 26.32
CA GLU A 138 -14.37 6.01 26.95
C GLU A 138 -15.17 5.24 25.93
N GLU A 139 -15.88 5.90 25.01
CA GLU A 139 -16.64 5.24 23.95
C GLU A 139 -15.71 4.43 23.01
N VAL A 140 -14.51 4.97 22.71
CA VAL A 140 -13.53 4.28 21.87
C VAL A 140 -12.98 3.03 22.55
N VAL A 141 -12.83 3.02 23.86
CA VAL A 141 -12.46 1.82 24.62
C VAL A 141 -13.51 0.72 24.45
N ASP A 142 -14.80 1.08 24.58
CA ASP A 142 -15.90 0.12 24.39
C ASP A 142 -15.93 -0.41 22.95
N GLU A 143 -15.74 0.46 21.94
CA GLU A 143 -15.65 0.06 20.53
C GLU A 143 -14.48 -0.88 20.26
N VAL A 144 -13.33 -0.66 20.91
CA VAL A 144 -12.16 -1.54 20.81
C VAL A 144 -12.46 -2.89 21.44
N PHE A 145 -13.10 -2.91 22.63
CA PHE A 145 -13.49 -4.16 23.27
C PHE A 145 -14.46 -4.97 22.40
N ASP A 146 -15.48 -4.32 21.83
CA ASP A 146 -16.40 -4.95 20.89
C ASP A 146 -15.68 -5.52 19.67
N LEU A 147 -14.65 -4.82 19.17
CA LEU A 147 -13.83 -5.29 18.07
C LEU A 147 -13.08 -6.58 18.44
N PHE A 148 -12.47 -6.65 19.63
CA PHE A 148 -11.78 -7.85 20.09
C PHE A 148 -12.74 -9.05 20.22
N VAL A 149 -13.93 -8.83 20.79
CA VAL A 149 -14.97 -9.86 20.86
C VAL A 149 -15.40 -10.33 19.46
N ALA A 150 -15.58 -9.39 18.52
CA ALA A 150 -15.93 -9.71 17.13
C ALA A 150 -14.82 -10.44 16.35
N LEU A 151 -13.59 -10.45 16.88
CA LEU A 151 -12.44 -11.16 16.32
C LEU A 151 -12.12 -12.46 17.06
N ASP A 152 -13.05 -12.95 17.89
CA ASP A 152 -12.92 -14.20 18.68
C ASP A 152 -11.65 -14.20 19.58
N ALA A 153 -11.29 -13.04 20.16
CA ALA A 153 -10.19 -12.94 21.11
C ALA A 153 -10.42 -13.83 22.32
N ASN A 154 -9.38 -14.53 22.77
CA ASN A 154 -9.46 -15.36 23.96
C ASN A 154 -9.44 -14.53 25.26
N GLU A 155 -9.71 -15.16 26.42
CA GLU A 155 -9.78 -14.46 27.72
C GLU A 155 -8.51 -13.68 28.05
N GLN A 156 -7.32 -14.22 27.74
CA GLN A 156 -6.05 -13.54 27.97
C GLN A 156 -5.87 -12.32 27.07
N GLN A 157 -6.36 -12.40 25.84
CA GLN A 157 -6.32 -11.29 24.88
C GLN A 157 -7.36 -10.22 25.18
N LEU A 158 -8.46 -10.55 25.84
CA LEU A 158 -9.47 -9.58 26.30
C LEU A 158 -9.04 -8.82 27.57
N ASP A 159 -8.07 -9.35 28.33
CA ASP A 159 -7.47 -8.66 29.49
C ASP A 159 -6.28 -7.76 29.06
N PHE A 160 -6.50 -6.95 28.04
CA PHE A 160 -5.48 -6.06 27.51
C PHE A 160 -5.34 -4.77 28.35
N PRO A 161 -4.12 -4.28 28.60
CA PRO A 161 -3.91 -2.98 29.23
C PRO A 161 -4.29 -1.85 28.25
N ILE A 162 -4.91 -0.80 28.82
CA ILE A 162 -5.29 0.41 28.08
C ILE A 162 -4.41 1.55 28.55
N LEU A 163 -3.91 2.32 27.59
CA LEU A 163 -3.12 3.52 27.82
C LEU A 163 -3.69 4.69 27.02
N TYR A 164 -3.56 5.89 27.57
CA TYR A 164 -4.00 7.12 26.92
C TYR A 164 -2.75 7.95 26.56
N ALA A 165 -2.69 8.46 25.34
CA ALA A 165 -1.49 9.12 24.84
C ALA A 165 -1.77 10.36 23.98
N SER A 166 -0.78 11.25 23.94
CA SER A 166 -0.54 12.20 22.85
C SER A 166 0.84 11.93 22.27
N GLY A 167 0.87 11.19 21.15
CA GLY A 167 2.13 10.87 20.47
C GLY A 167 2.87 12.12 20.00
N ARG A 168 2.14 13.19 19.65
CA ARG A 168 2.70 14.48 19.26
C ARG A 168 3.40 15.18 20.42
N ASP A 169 2.75 15.23 21.58
CA ASP A 169 3.29 15.89 22.77
C ASP A 169 4.22 14.99 23.58
N GLY A 170 4.35 13.71 23.20
CA GLY A 170 5.33 12.77 23.73
C GLY A 170 5.03 12.26 25.14
N TRP A 171 3.77 12.03 25.50
CA TRP A 171 3.38 11.48 26.78
C TRP A 171 2.35 10.36 26.68
N CYS A 172 2.34 9.50 27.69
CA CYS A 172 1.41 8.40 27.81
C CYS A 172 1.09 8.18 29.31
N VAL A 173 -0.17 7.87 29.62
CA VAL A 173 -0.65 7.65 31.00
C VAL A 173 -1.56 6.43 31.06
N VAL A 174 -1.68 5.83 32.27
CA VAL A 174 -2.62 4.73 32.52
C VAL A 174 -4.02 5.27 32.81
N ASN A 175 -4.12 6.36 33.58
CA ASN A 175 -5.39 7.05 33.87
C ASN A 175 -5.32 8.48 33.33
N LEU A 176 -6.44 8.99 32.84
CA LEU A 176 -6.52 10.34 32.27
C LEU A 176 -6.16 11.46 33.24
N ASP A 177 -6.25 11.20 34.55
CA ASP A 177 -5.90 12.14 35.63
C ASP A 177 -4.43 12.09 36.02
N ASP A 178 -3.64 11.14 35.50
CA ASP A 178 -2.22 11.01 35.79
C ASP A 178 -1.40 12.17 35.16
N GLU A 179 -0.20 12.42 35.71
CA GLU A 179 0.71 13.46 35.22
C GLU A 179 1.25 13.11 33.81
N ARG A 180 1.08 14.03 32.87
CA ARG A 180 1.38 13.87 31.44
C ARG A 180 2.80 14.33 31.12
N THR A 181 3.81 13.49 31.32
CA THR A 181 5.23 13.89 31.22
C THR A 181 6.00 13.14 30.15
N THR A 182 5.91 11.81 30.11
CA THR A 182 6.75 10.96 29.26
C THR A 182 5.99 9.76 28.67
N LEU A 183 6.67 9.03 27.77
CA LEU A 183 6.19 7.74 27.24
C LEU A 183 6.63 6.53 28.07
N SER A 184 7.32 6.74 29.20
CA SER A 184 7.78 5.66 30.10
C SER A 184 6.69 4.67 30.49
N PRO A 185 5.43 5.10 30.83
CA PRO A 185 4.37 4.16 31.17
C PRO A 185 4.07 3.13 30.08
N LEU A 186 4.22 3.50 28.81
CA LEU A 186 4.07 2.57 27.69
C LEU A 186 5.18 1.51 27.69
N LEU A 187 6.44 1.92 27.82
CA LEU A 187 7.59 1.00 27.85
C LEU A 187 7.53 0.07 29.06
N ASP A 188 7.14 0.59 30.24
CA ASP A 188 6.93 -0.22 31.44
C ASP A 188 5.79 -1.23 31.26
N THR A 189 4.74 -0.86 30.56
CA THR A 189 3.62 -1.77 30.25
C THR A 189 4.06 -2.86 29.27
N VAL A 190 4.87 -2.54 28.27
CA VAL A 190 5.48 -3.53 27.36
C VAL A 190 6.29 -4.56 28.14
N LEU A 191 7.15 -4.10 29.08
CA LEU A 191 7.97 -5.03 29.88
C LEU A 191 7.15 -5.93 30.79
N ARG A 192 6.02 -5.44 31.32
CA ARG A 192 5.14 -6.20 32.25
C ARG A 192 4.19 -7.16 31.55
N HIS A 193 3.65 -6.75 30.39
CA HIS A 193 2.54 -7.46 29.75
C HIS A 193 3.00 -8.34 28.59
N VAL A 194 3.96 -7.90 27.77
CA VAL A 194 4.48 -8.72 26.68
C VAL A 194 5.46 -9.75 27.22
N PRO A 195 5.27 -11.06 26.93
CA PRO A 195 6.20 -12.09 27.39
C PRO A 195 7.57 -11.95 26.72
N ALA A 196 8.59 -12.49 27.38
CA ALA A 196 9.87 -12.71 26.72
C ALA A 196 9.71 -13.79 25.60
N PRO A 197 10.52 -13.73 24.53
CA PRO A 197 10.48 -14.75 23.50
C PRO A 197 10.63 -16.17 24.05
N ASP A 198 9.69 -17.05 23.74
CA ASP A 198 9.77 -18.48 24.04
C ASP A 198 10.64 -19.16 23.00
N VAL A 199 11.88 -19.51 23.35
CA VAL A 199 12.88 -19.96 22.38
C VAL A 199 13.85 -20.98 22.97
N GLU A 200 14.32 -21.91 22.13
CA GLU A 200 15.35 -22.91 22.47
C GLU A 200 16.76 -22.40 22.11
N VAL A 201 17.49 -21.88 23.08
CA VAL A 201 18.83 -21.29 22.85
C VAL A 201 19.88 -22.34 22.50
N ASP A 202 19.78 -23.56 23.05
CA ASP A 202 20.77 -24.62 22.89
C ASP A 202 20.50 -25.51 21.65
N ALA A 203 19.40 -25.28 20.94
CA ALA A 203 19.10 -25.99 19.70
C ALA A 203 20.00 -25.52 18.53
N PRO A 204 20.12 -26.28 17.44
CA PRO A 204 20.78 -25.81 16.23
C PRO A 204 20.12 -24.54 15.68
N PHE A 205 20.93 -23.59 15.19
CA PHE A 205 20.43 -22.32 14.65
C PHE A 205 19.35 -22.52 13.59
N ALA A 206 18.24 -21.79 13.71
CA ALA A 206 17.24 -21.60 12.67
C ALA A 206 16.55 -20.23 12.80
N MET A 207 16.37 -19.56 11.67
CA MET A 207 15.76 -18.25 11.51
C MET A 207 14.74 -18.31 10.38
N LEU A 208 13.58 -17.69 10.55
CA LEU A 208 12.62 -17.46 9.48
C LEU A 208 12.93 -16.12 8.81
N ALA A 209 13.21 -16.13 7.50
CA ALA A 209 13.40 -14.91 6.71
C ALA A 209 12.04 -14.26 6.43
N THR A 210 11.83 -13.05 6.93
CA THR A 210 10.55 -12.30 6.81
C THR A 210 10.62 -11.12 5.88
N LEU A 211 11.76 -10.45 5.81
CA LEU A 211 11.98 -9.32 4.93
C LEU A 211 13.25 -9.57 4.10
N LEU A 212 13.23 -9.13 2.87
CA LEU A 212 14.39 -9.12 1.98
C LEU A 212 14.68 -7.68 1.57
N ASP A 213 15.94 -7.32 1.65
CA ASP A 213 16.45 -6.01 1.28
C ASP A 213 17.70 -6.18 0.41
N SER A 214 18.07 -5.18 -0.35
CA SER A 214 19.27 -5.19 -1.17
C SER A 214 20.19 -4.04 -0.77
N ASP A 215 21.36 -4.37 -0.26
CA ASP A 215 22.41 -3.40 0.08
C ASP A 215 23.48 -3.37 -1.02
N GLN A 216 23.97 -2.18 -1.37
CA GLN A 216 24.96 -2.02 -2.44
C GLN A 216 26.29 -2.74 -2.18
N PHE A 217 26.65 -2.93 -0.89
CA PHE A 217 27.92 -3.55 -0.48
C PHE A 217 27.75 -5.00 0.01
N LEU A 218 26.63 -5.29 0.65
CA LEU A 218 26.36 -6.59 1.26
C LEU A 218 25.55 -7.53 0.34
N GLY A 219 24.96 -6.98 -0.72
CA GLY A 219 24.06 -7.72 -1.60
C GLY A 219 22.71 -8.00 -0.93
N ARG A 220 22.21 -9.22 -1.05
CA ARG A 220 20.93 -9.64 -0.45
C ARG A 220 21.05 -9.71 1.08
N CYS A 221 20.16 -9.01 1.74
CA CYS A 221 20.06 -8.94 3.19
C CYS A 221 18.69 -9.50 3.63
N LEU A 222 18.70 -10.62 4.34
CA LEU A 222 17.50 -11.25 4.88
C LEU A 222 17.31 -10.84 6.34
N THR A 223 16.19 -10.22 6.65
CA THR A 223 15.81 -9.87 8.03
C THR A 223 14.75 -10.84 8.52
N GLY A 224 14.88 -11.26 9.77
CA GLY A 224 13.93 -12.16 10.40
C GLY A 224 14.25 -12.41 11.87
N ARG A 225 13.38 -13.17 12.52
CA ARG A 225 13.55 -13.60 13.91
C ARG A 225 14.35 -14.90 13.96
N VAL A 226 15.36 -14.93 14.83
CA VAL A 226 16.03 -16.19 15.19
C VAL A 226 15.08 -16.99 16.08
N MET A 227 14.55 -18.09 15.56
CA MET A 227 13.57 -18.91 16.28
C MET A 227 14.21 -19.85 17.29
N GLN A 228 15.42 -20.33 16.98
CA GLN A 228 16.18 -21.21 17.88
C GLN A 228 17.67 -21.09 17.66
N GLY A 229 18.45 -21.45 18.68
CA GLY A 229 19.90 -21.57 18.63
C GLY A 229 20.65 -20.26 18.59
N THR A 230 21.89 -20.35 18.16
CA THR A 230 22.84 -19.23 18.07
C THR A 230 23.54 -19.31 16.72
N ALA A 231 23.77 -18.16 16.07
CA ALA A 231 24.58 -18.09 14.86
C ALA A 231 25.75 -17.13 15.01
N ARG A 232 26.88 -17.45 14.37
CA ARG A 232 28.09 -16.64 14.33
C ARG A 232 28.51 -16.31 12.91
N VAL A 233 29.24 -15.21 12.76
CA VAL A 233 29.82 -14.82 11.48
C VAL A 233 30.70 -15.95 10.95
N ASN A 234 30.66 -16.20 9.64
CA ASN A 234 31.33 -17.28 8.90
C ASN A 234 30.82 -18.71 9.16
N GLU A 235 29.79 -18.91 9.97
CA GLU A 235 29.17 -20.23 10.09
C GLU A 235 28.48 -20.66 8.79
N ALA A 236 28.53 -21.97 8.55
CA ALA A 236 27.84 -22.57 7.41
C ALA A 236 26.34 -22.67 7.71
N VAL A 237 25.53 -22.27 6.74
CA VAL A 237 24.07 -22.36 6.81
C VAL A 237 23.50 -22.89 5.51
N ARG A 238 22.27 -23.35 5.57
CA ARG A 238 21.46 -23.67 4.41
C ARG A 238 20.13 -22.93 4.46
N ALA A 239 19.59 -22.64 3.27
CA ALA A 239 18.24 -22.15 3.09
C ALA A 239 17.33 -23.31 2.68
N ILE A 240 16.16 -23.41 3.32
CA ILE A 240 15.13 -24.44 3.10
C ILE A 240 13.81 -23.72 2.83
N ASN A 241 13.13 -24.06 1.72
CA ASN A 241 11.81 -23.49 1.44
C ASN A 241 10.70 -24.18 2.28
N LEU A 242 9.47 -23.66 2.21
CA LEU A 242 8.30 -24.19 2.94
C LEU A 242 8.00 -25.67 2.61
N GLU A 243 8.39 -26.16 1.45
CA GLU A 243 8.23 -27.56 1.02
C GLU A 243 9.31 -28.48 1.60
N GLY A 244 10.25 -27.95 2.39
CA GLY A 244 11.38 -28.69 2.94
C GLY A 244 12.53 -28.93 1.95
N LYS A 245 12.47 -28.29 0.75
CA LYS A 245 13.52 -28.42 -0.27
C LYS A 245 14.64 -27.42 -0.01
N GLN A 246 15.88 -27.91 -0.10
CA GLN A 246 17.06 -27.06 0.01
C GLN A 246 17.17 -26.11 -1.19
N VAL A 247 17.21 -24.80 -0.93
CA VAL A 247 17.36 -23.72 -1.91
C VAL A 247 18.84 -23.48 -2.22
N GLU A 248 19.63 -23.28 -1.17
CA GLU A 248 21.09 -23.11 -1.28
C GLU A 248 21.82 -23.48 0.02
N VAL A 249 23.14 -23.61 -0.09
CA VAL A 249 24.07 -23.70 1.05
C VAL A 249 25.05 -22.55 0.93
N GLY A 250 25.30 -21.87 2.04
CA GLY A 250 26.17 -20.70 2.07
C GLY A 250 26.84 -20.50 3.43
N ARG A 251 27.38 -19.31 3.65
CA ARG A 251 27.95 -18.87 4.92
C ARG A 251 27.41 -17.51 5.28
N LEU A 252 27.22 -17.25 6.56
CA LEU A 252 26.83 -15.95 7.09
C LEU A 252 28.02 -15.00 6.99
N THR A 253 28.09 -14.16 5.96
CA THR A 253 29.21 -13.21 5.80
C THR A 253 29.12 -12.03 6.77
N LYS A 254 27.89 -11.61 7.11
CA LYS A 254 27.60 -10.56 8.08
C LYS A 254 26.36 -10.89 8.89
N LEU A 255 26.41 -10.51 10.15
CA LEU A 255 25.27 -10.47 11.05
C LEU A 255 25.10 -9.01 11.50
N LEU A 256 23.90 -8.49 11.35
CA LEU A 256 23.57 -7.10 11.67
C LEU A 256 22.40 -7.09 12.65
N ARG A 257 22.53 -6.31 13.70
CA ARG A 257 21.49 -6.08 14.69
C ARG A 257 20.95 -4.66 14.54
N PHE A 258 19.72 -4.46 14.88
CA PHE A 258 19.11 -3.13 14.88
C PHE A 258 19.53 -2.36 16.15
N ASP A 259 19.94 -1.12 15.97
CA ASP A 259 20.19 -0.14 17.03
C ASP A 259 19.55 1.18 16.55
N GLY A 260 18.37 1.47 17.07
CA GLY A 260 17.46 2.39 16.43
C GLY A 260 17.12 1.98 15.00
N THR A 261 17.21 2.91 14.09
CA THR A 261 17.02 2.66 12.66
C THR A 261 18.28 2.15 11.95
N SER A 262 19.42 2.10 12.66
CA SER A 262 20.71 1.70 12.09
C SER A 262 20.94 0.19 12.23
N ARG A 263 21.68 -0.39 11.27
CA ARG A 263 22.13 -1.78 11.30
C ARG A 263 23.58 -1.83 11.77
N VAL A 264 23.83 -2.42 12.95
CA VAL A 264 25.16 -2.51 13.55
C VAL A 264 25.70 -3.94 13.41
N PRO A 265 26.94 -4.12 12.91
CA PRO A 265 27.53 -5.45 12.79
C PRO A 265 27.80 -6.08 14.16
N VAL A 266 27.46 -7.37 14.28
CA VAL A 266 27.69 -8.17 15.47
C VAL A 266 28.36 -9.49 15.10
N ASN A 267 29.06 -10.13 16.05
CA ASN A 267 29.74 -11.41 15.79
C ASN A 267 28.85 -12.62 16.06
N GLU A 268 27.83 -12.45 16.89
CA GLU A 268 26.93 -13.51 17.34
C GLU A 268 25.51 -12.98 17.51
N VAL A 269 24.51 -13.80 17.16
CA VAL A 269 23.08 -13.54 17.39
C VAL A 269 22.44 -14.76 18.01
N LYS A 270 21.42 -14.57 18.85
CA LYS A 270 20.78 -15.62 19.64
C LYS A 270 19.29 -15.68 19.36
N ALA A 271 18.70 -16.84 19.66
CA ALA A 271 17.28 -17.06 19.58
C ALA A 271 16.49 -15.96 20.30
N GLY A 272 15.41 -15.52 19.68
CA GLY A 272 14.54 -14.42 20.10
C GLY A 272 14.86 -13.08 19.46
N ASP A 273 16.08 -12.84 18.97
CA ASP A 273 16.48 -11.55 18.38
C ASP A 273 16.00 -11.40 16.93
N ILE A 274 15.69 -10.17 16.54
CA ILE A 274 15.38 -9.79 15.15
C ILE A 274 16.66 -9.26 14.52
N VAL A 275 17.13 -9.94 13.50
CA VAL A 275 18.44 -9.70 12.92
C VAL A 275 18.38 -9.66 11.39
N CYS A 276 19.35 -8.98 10.79
CA CYS A 276 19.58 -8.99 9.37
C CYS A 276 20.84 -9.78 9.07
N ILE A 277 20.78 -10.73 8.14
CA ILE A 277 21.90 -11.58 7.73
C ILE A 277 22.23 -11.37 6.26
N ALA A 278 23.51 -11.49 5.90
CA ALA A 278 24.00 -11.47 4.53
C ALA A 278 24.91 -12.66 4.25
N GLY A 279 25.05 -13.03 2.98
CA GLY A 279 25.92 -14.13 2.52
C GLY A 279 25.20 -15.22 1.73
N LEU A 280 23.89 -15.07 1.54
CA LEU A 280 23.05 -15.93 0.72
C LEU A 280 22.62 -15.19 -0.55
N THR A 281 22.56 -15.89 -1.67
CA THR A 281 22.30 -15.28 -2.99
C THR A 281 20.94 -15.66 -3.59
N LYS A 282 20.39 -16.81 -3.17
CA LYS A 282 19.13 -17.35 -3.71
C LYS A 282 18.01 -17.41 -2.68
N ALA A 283 18.37 -17.45 -1.39
CA ALA A 283 17.40 -17.48 -0.31
C ALA A 283 16.46 -16.27 -0.37
N SER A 284 15.20 -16.50 -0.11
CA SER A 284 14.15 -15.50 -0.22
C SER A 284 13.31 -15.42 1.06
N VAL A 285 12.31 -14.58 1.03
CA VAL A 285 11.34 -14.45 2.10
C VAL A 285 10.55 -15.75 2.26
N SER A 286 10.20 -16.09 3.51
CA SER A 286 9.59 -17.35 3.94
C SER A 286 10.51 -18.56 3.91
N ASP A 287 11.76 -18.44 3.46
CA ASP A 287 12.74 -19.51 3.62
C ASP A 287 13.24 -19.59 5.06
N THR A 288 13.51 -20.81 5.51
CA THR A 288 14.19 -21.07 6.77
C THR A 288 15.69 -21.08 6.55
N ILE A 289 16.41 -20.18 7.20
CA ILE A 289 17.87 -20.14 7.20
C ILE A 289 18.36 -20.84 8.45
N ALA A 290 19.07 -21.94 8.29
CA ALA A 290 19.36 -22.81 9.41
C ALA A 290 20.75 -23.45 9.35
N ALA A 291 21.22 -23.97 10.49
CA ALA A 291 22.39 -24.82 10.55
C ALA A 291 22.24 -26.05 9.63
N PRO A 292 23.33 -26.60 9.08
CA PRO A 292 23.24 -27.74 8.14
C PRO A 292 22.55 -29.00 8.71
N SER A 293 22.47 -29.13 10.02
CA SER A 293 21.79 -30.24 10.73
C SER A 293 20.26 -30.13 10.72
N VAL A 294 19.70 -28.93 10.55
CA VAL A 294 18.25 -28.70 10.55
C VAL A 294 17.69 -29.04 9.18
N THR A 295 16.70 -29.91 9.11
CA THR A 295 16.06 -30.36 7.87
C THR A 295 14.61 -29.95 7.72
N THR A 296 13.98 -29.55 8.81
CA THR A 296 12.57 -29.16 8.85
C THR A 296 12.45 -27.64 8.71
N PRO A 297 11.63 -27.12 7.78
CA PRO A 297 11.40 -25.70 7.68
C PRO A 297 10.58 -25.20 8.87
N ILE A 298 10.81 -23.93 9.26
CA ILE A 298 9.96 -23.23 10.21
C ILE A 298 8.63 -22.95 9.50
N PHE A 299 7.53 -23.19 10.19
CA PHE A 299 6.20 -22.89 9.66
C PHE A 299 6.06 -21.38 9.40
N SER A 300 5.58 -21.05 8.21
CA SER A 300 5.19 -19.68 7.85
C SER A 300 3.80 -19.70 7.25
N THR A 301 2.99 -18.73 7.64
CA THR A 301 1.63 -18.59 7.09
C THR A 301 1.72 -18.33 5.59
N PRO A 302 0.99 -19.10 4.75
CA PRO A 302 0.93 -18.83 3.32
C PRO A 302 0.38 -17.43 3.06
N ILE A 303 1.00 -16.72 2.13
CA ILE A 303 0.57 -15.38 1.73
C ILE A 303 -0.59 -15.52 0.75
N ASP A 304 -1.65 -14.72 0.96
CA ASP A 304 -2.76 -14.71 0.02
C ASP A 304 -2.28 -14.28 -1.37
N PRO A 305 -2.72 -14.94 -2.43
CA PRO A 305 -2.31 -14.62 -3.79
C PRO A 305 -2.81 -13.24 -4.23
N PRO A 306 -2.19 -12.64 -5.25
CA PRO A 306 -2.66 -11.38 -5.83
C PRO A 306 -4.10 -11.52 -6.36
N THR A 307 -4.86 -10.46 -6.27
CA THR A 307 -6.27 -10.40 -6.72
C THR A 307 -6.44 -9.66 -8.04
N MET A 308 -5.47 -8.84 -8.42
CA MET A 308 -5.49 -8.07 -9.66
C MET A 308 -4.12 -8.03 -10.34
N SER A 309 -4.11 -7.65 -11.61
CA SER A 309 -2.88 -7.46 -12.38
C SER A 309 -2.96 -6.25 -13.30
N VAL A 310 -1.79 -5.73 -13.67
CA VAL A 310 -1.59 -4.76 -14.74
C VAL A 310 -0.57 -5.28 -15.73
N THR A 311 -0.70 -4.87 -16.99
CA THR A 311 0.32 -5.14 -17.99
C THR A 311 1.20 -3.91 -18.13
N ILE A 312 2.50 -4.09 -17.99
CA ILE A 312 3.52 -3.05 -18.18
C ILE A 312 4.29 -3.36 -19.47
N THR A 313 4.45 -2.36 -20.31
CA THR A 313 5.20 -2.44 -21.57
C THR A 313 6.15 -1.24 -21.69
N VAL A 314 7.04 -1.28 -22.67
CA VAL A 314 7.82 -0.10 -23.05
C VAL A 314 6.90 1.04 -23.51
N ASN A 315 7.35 2.27 -23.29
CA ASN A 315 6.67 3.44 -23.85
C ASN A 315 6.90 3.49 -25.38
N ASP A 316 5.84 3.37 -26.15
CA ASP A 316 5.83 3.44 -27.62
C ASP A 316 5.07 4.68 -28.14
N SER A 317 4.89 5.68 -27.26
CA SER A 317 4.26 6.96 -27.63
C SER A 317 5.18 7.80 -28.53
N PRO A 318 4.64 8.82 -29.23
CA PRO A 318 5.46 9.77 -30.00
C PRO A 318 6.49 10.56 -29.18
N PHE A 319 6.36 10.58 -27.84
CA PHE A 319 7.29 11.24 -26.91
C PHE A 319 8.23 10.26 -26.18
N ALA A 320 8.24 8.99 -26.58
CA ALA A 320 9.10 7.98 -25.96
C ALA A 320 10.57 8.38 -26.02
N GLY A 321 11.29 8.21 -24.90
CA GLY A 321 12.72 8.53 -24.78
C GLY A 321 13.06 10.02 -24.68
N THR A 322 12.06 10.89 -24.45
CA THR A 322 12.31 12.35 -24.34
C THR A 322 12.48 12.81 -22.90
N GLU A 323 11.96 12.08 -21.92
CA GLU A 323 11.92 12.48 -20.51
C GLU A 323 12.69 11.49 -19.61
N GLY A 324 12.63 10.19 -19.93
CA GLY A 324 13.27 9.13 -19.13
C GLY A 324 14.58 8.63 -19.74
N SER A 325 15.42 8.05 -18.88
CA SER A 325 16.69 7.41 -19.27
C SER A 325 16.58 5.87 -19.36
N LYS A 326 15.58 5.28 -18.71
CA LYS A 326 15.38 3.83 -18.63
C LYS A 326 14.15 3.44 -19.47
N VAL A 327 14.41 3.19 -20.76
CA VAL A 327 13.35 3.05 -21.78
C VAL A 327 13.31 1.67 -22.44
N THR A 328 14.22 0.75 -22.07
CA THR A 328 14.32 -0.55 -22.74
C THR A 328 13.54 -1.64 -21.99
N SER A 329 13.01 -2.61 -22.75
CA SER A 329 12.31 -3.77 -22.23
C SER A 329 13.15 -4.56 -21.24
N THR A 330 14.46 -4.73 -21.49
CA THR A 330 15.39 -5.42 -20.59
C THR A 330 15.49 -4.74 -19.24
N MET A 331 15.64 -3.39 -19.20
CA MET A 331 15.73 -2.64 -17.94
C MET A 331 14.43 -2.74 -17.15
N ILE A 332 13.29 -2.63 -17.82
CA ILE A 332 11.96 -2.78 -17.19
C ILE A 332 11.82 -4.18 -16.60
N ARG A 333 12.16 -5.22 -17.37
CA ARG A 333 12.11 -6.62 -16.95
C ARG A 333 12.96 -6.87 -15.71
N GLU A 334 14.22 -6.44 -15.72
CA GLU A 334 15.14 -6.63 -14.60
C GLU A 334 14.63 -5.93 -13.34
N ARG A 335 14.08 -4.71 -13.47
CA ARG A 335 13.53 -3.97 -12.33
C ARG A 335 12.27 -4.65 -11.75
N LEU A 336 11.37 -5.13 -12.62
CA LEU A 336 10.17 -5.83 -12.19
C LEU A 336 10.47 -7.18 -11.54
N LEU A 337 11.47 -7.91 -12.04
CA LEU A 337 11.95 -9.14 -11.42
C LEU A 337 12.55 -8.87 -10.03
N ALA A 338 13.37 -7.84 -9.90
CA ALA A 338 13.94 -7.45 -8.62
C ALA A 338 12.85 -7.06 -7.61
N GLU A 339 11.78 -6.40 -8.05
CA GLU A 339 10.63 -6.12 -7.19
C GLU A 339 9.92 -7.39 -6.72
N ALA A 340 9.62 -8.30 -7.65
CA ALA A 340 8.95 -9.56 -7.33
C ALA A 340 9.79 -10.49 -6.43
N GLU A 341 11.12 -10.35 -6.44
CA GLU A 341 12.00 -11.07 -5.52
C GLU A 341 11.92 -10.53 -4.08
N VAL A 342 11.81 -9.21 -3.93
CA VAL A 342 11.75 -8.54 -2.62
C VAL A 342 10.33 -8.56 -2.05
N ASN A 343 9.36 -8.28 -2.89
CA ASN A 343 7.94 -8.16 -2.51
C ASN A 343 7.15 -9.38 -2.97
N VAL A 344 7.00 -10.38 -2.10
CA VAL A 344 6.29 -11.63 -2.43
C VAL A 344 4.77 -11.47 -2.62
N ALA A 345 4.20 -10.31 -2.31
CA ALA A 345 2.81 -10.00 -2.64
C ALA A 345 2.66 -9.55 -4.11
N ILE A 346 3.78 -9.33 -4.81
CA ILE A 346 3.83 -9.02 -6.23
C ILE A 346 4.25 -10.26 -7.00
N THR A 347 3.53 -10.57 -8.07
CA THR A 347 3.90 -11.63 -9.01
C THR A 347 4.31 -11.04 -10.35
N PHE A 348 5.31 -11.65 -10.96
CA PHE A 348 5.80 -11.28 -12.27
C PHE A 348 5.60 -12.44 -13.25
N GLN A 349 5.02 -12.15 -14.42
CA GLN A 349 4.91 -13.09 -15.53
C GLN A 349 5.23 -12.39 -16.84
N GLU A 350 6.00 -13.05 -17.71
CA GLU A 350 6.15 -12.58 -19.10
C GLU A 350 4.88 -12.92 -19.88
N SER A 351 4.29 -11.91 -20.51
CA SER A 351 3.13 -12.12 -21.37
C SER A 351 3.53 -12.77 -22.70
N ALA A 352 2.58 -13.44 -23.35
CA ALA A 352 2.77 -13.97 -24.71
C ALA A 352 3.08 -12.87 -25.76
N ALA A 353 2.70 -11.63 -25.49
CA ALA A 353 3.09 -10.48 -26.31
C ALA A 353 4.53 -10.07 -26.00
N LYS A 354 5.30 -9.82 -27.06
CA LYS A 354 6.69 -9.38 -26.95
C LYS A 354 6.80 -8.11 -26.12
N ASP A 355 7.83 -8.02 -25.26
CA ASP A 355 8.14 -6.85 -24.43
C ASP A 355 6.98 -6.40 -23.52
N SER A 356 6.19 -7.36 -23.04
CA SER A 356 5.01 -7.16 -22.22
C SER A 356 5.07 -8.01 -20.96
N PHE A 357 4.89 -7.37 -19.81
CA PHE A 357 5.03 -7.99 -18.50
C PHE A 357 3.73 -7.86 -17.72
N GLU A 358 3.22 -8.95 -17.20
CA GLU A 358 2.06 -8.96 -16.31
C GLU A 358 2.52 -8.96 -14.87
N ILE A 359 2.07 -7.95 -14.13
CA ILE A 359 2.40 -7.75 -12.72
C ILE A 359 1.12 -7.92 -11.91
N GLY A 360 1.10 -8.94 -11.06
CA GLY A 360 0.00 -9.16 -10.11
C GLY A 360 0.28 -8.48 -8.79
N GLY A 361 -0.77 -7.97 -8.14
CA GLY A 361 -0.75 -7.35 -6.82
C GLY A 361 -2.08 -7.50 -6.09
N ARG A 362 -2.13 -7.09 -4.83
CA ARG A 362 -3.34 -7.18 -3.99
C ARG A 362 -4.33 -6.03 -4.23
N GLY A 363 -3.84 -4.84 -4.61
CA GLY A 363 -4.67 -3.66 -4.77
C GLY A 363 -4.12 -2.63 -5.75
N GLU A 364 -4.96 -1.66 -6.08
CA GLU A 364 -4.60 -0.56 -6.99
C GLU A 364 -3.48 0.31 -6.42
N LEU A 365 -3.48 0.53 -5.09
CA LEU A 365 -2.45 1.35 -4.42
C LEU A 365 -1.08 0.67 -4.49
N GLN A 366 -1.00 -0.64 -4.26
CA GLN A 366 0.26 -1.38 -4.34
C GLN A 366 0.87 -1.31 -5.74
N LEU A 367 0.04 -1.52 -6.77
CA LEU A 367 0.48 -1.42 -8.17
C LEU A 367 0.84 0.03 -8.55
N GLY A 368 0.08 1.01 -8.04
CA GLY A 368 0.36 2.44 -8.24
C GLY A 368 1.68 2.86 -7.59
N VAL A 369 1.98 2.40 -6.38
CA VAL A 369 3.25 2.64 -5.69
C VAL A 369 4.42 2.09 -6.50
N LEU A 370 4.33 0.87 -7.03
CA LEU A 370 5.37 0.29 -7.87
C LEU A 370 5.63 1.15 -9.12
N VAL A 371 4.57 1.52 -9.84
CA VAL A 371 4.67 2.34 -11.06
C VAL A 371 5.27 3.72 -10.75
N GLU A 372 4.84 4.36 -9.64
CA GLU A 372 5.36 5.67 -9.22
C GLU A 372 6.83 5.58 -8.79
N THR A 373 7.23 4.50 -8.11
CA THR A 373 8.64 4.25 -7.75
C THR A 373 9.50 4.14 -9.01
N MET A 374 9.08 3.33 -9.99
CA MET A 374 9.78 3.19 -11.26
C MET A 374 9.86 4.52 -12.03
N ARG A 375 8.77 5.31 -12.02
CA ARG A 375 8.73 6.65 -12.59
C ARG A 375 9.83 7.54 -12.01
N ARG A 376 9.97 7.59 -10.69
CA ARG A 376 11.01 8.37 -9.97
C ARG A 376 12.42 7.84 -10.21
N GLU A 377 12.56 6.55 -10.46
CA GLU A 377 13.82 5.94 -10.86
C GLU A 377 14.24 6.27 -12.31
N GLY A 378 13.43 7.02 -13.07
CA GLY A 378 13.71 7.45 -14.44
C GLY A 378 13.24 6.51 -15.54
N PHE A 379 12.31 5.60 -15.24
CA PHE A 379 11.69 4.73 -16.24
C PHE A 379 10.61 5.45 -17.05
N GLU A 380 10.49 5.09 -18.32
CA GLU A 380 9.31 5.34 -19.13
C GLU A 380 8.56 4.04 -19.38
N LEU A 381 7.27 4.03 -19.07
CA LEU A 381 6.42 2.85 -19.08
C LEU A 381 5.10 3.14 -19.79
N THR A 382 4.49 2.10 -20.33
CA THR A 382 3.07 2.10 -20.65
C THR A 382 2.36 1.08 -19.77
N VAL A 383 1.28 1.50 -19.13
CA VAL A 383 0.52 0.69 -18.17
C VAL A 383 -0.90 0.47 -18.68
N SER A 384 -1.38 -0.76 -18.61
CA SER A 384 -2.76 -1.12 -18.98
C SER A 384 -3.73 -0.87 -17.82
N ARG A 385 -5.03 -0.90 -18.14
CA ARG A 385 -6.07 -0.96 -17.10
C ARG A 385 -5.86 -2.14 -16.17
N PRO A 386 -6.00 -1.97 -14.83
CA PRO A 386 -6.02 -3.07 -13.88
C PRO A 386 -7.12 -4.08 -14.22
N LYS A 387 -6.78 -5.37 -14.12
CA LYS A 387 -7.69 -6.50 -14.33
C LYS A 387 -7.70 -7.37 -13.10
N VAL A 388 -8.87 -7.90 -12.73
CA VAL A 388 -8.95 -8.88 -11.65
C VAL A 388 -8.51 -10.25 -12.13
N LEU A 389 -7.86 -10.99 -11.22
CA LEU A 389 -7.42 -12.35 -11.48
C LEU A 389 -8.55 -13.32 -11.14
N TYR A 390 -9.00 -14.06 -12.13
CA TYR A 390 -10.04 -15.08 -11.99
C TYR A 390 -9.44 -16.42 -11.62
N LYS A 391 -10.19 -17.21 -10.85
CA LYS A 391 -9.88 -18.63 -10.60
C LYS A 391 -10.92 -19.51 -11.26
N THR A 392 -10.52 -20.70 -11.65
CA THR A 392 -11.47 -21.73 -12.10
C THR A 392 -11.50 -22.83 -11.04
N VAL A 393 -12.63 -23.00 -10.41
CA VAL A 393 -12.87 -24.04 -9.41
C VAL A 393 -14.05 -24.88 -9.87
N ASP A 394 -13.88 -26.19 -9.96
CA ASP A 394 -14.88 -27.13 -10.45
C ASP A 394 -15.49 -26.77 -11.81
N GLY A 395 -14.67 -26.22 -12.71
CA GLY A 395 -15.10 -25.77 -14.04
C GLY A 395 -15.87 -24.44 -14.06
N GLN A 396 -16.10 -23.82 -12.90
CA GLN A 396 -16.77 -22.52 -12.80
C GLN A 396 -15.73 -21.39 -12.62
N ARG A 397 -15.93 -20.31 -13.37
CA ARG A 397 -15.16 -19.08 -13.24
C ARG A 397 -15.57 -18.36 -11.97
N GLN A 398 -14.60 -18.13 -11.09
CA GLN A 398 -14.76 -17.34 -9.86
C GLN A 398 -13.99 -16.04 -9.94
N GLU A 399 -14.52 -15.02 -9.29
CA GLU A 399 -13.92 -13.69 -9.16
C GLU A 399 -13.66 -13.32 -7.71
N PRO A 400 -12.64 -12.48 -7.42
CA PRO A 400 -12.38 -12.02 -6.07
C PRO A 400 -13.50 -11.10 -5.61
N ILE A 401 -13.93 -11.33 -4.37
CA ILE A 401 -14.93 -10.53 -3.64
C ILE A 401 -14.23 -9.82 -2.50
N GLU A 402 -14.53 -8.56 -2.33
CA GLU A 402 -14.06 -7.75 -1.21
C GLU A 402 -15.23 -7.41 -0.27
N GLU A 403 -14.94 -7.41 1.02
CA GLU A 403 -15.76 -6.77 2.03
C GLU A 403 -15.47 -5.26 1.97
N VAL A 404 -16.50 -4.47 1.73
CA VAL A 404 -16.41 -3.01 1.63
C VAL A 404 -17.17 -2.40 2.79
N ILE A 405 -16.45 -1.75 3.70
CA ILE A 405 -17.03 -1.08 4.86
C ILE A 405 -16.99 0.43 4.60
N ILE A 406 -18.16 1.04 4.66
CA ILE A 406 -18.36 2.45 4.33
C ILE A 406 -18.96 3.17 5.52
N ASP A 407 -18.31 4.25 5.95
CA ASP A 407 -18.84 5.21 6.90
C ASP A 407 -19.18 6.50 6.16
N VAL A 408 -20.45 6.88 6.16
CA VAL A 408 -20.95 8.01 5.38
C VAL A 408 -22.04 8.75 6.15
N ASP A 409 -22.13 10.06 5.96
CA ASP A 409 -23.25 10.84 6.49
C ASP A 409 -24.57 10.29 5.95
N SER A 410 -25.58 10.20 6.79
CA SER A 410 -26.85 9.53 6.47
C SER A 410 -27.51 10.05 5.18
N ASP A 411 -27.29 11.32 4.85
CA ASP A 411 -27.82 11.98 3.64
C ASP A 411 -27.26 11.38 2.34
N TYR A 412 -26.03 10.83 2.37
CA TYR A 412 -25.38 10.25 1.18
C TYR A 412 -25.54 8.72 1.10
N SER A 413 -26.07 8.08 2.13
CA SER A 413 -26.16 6.61 2.22
C SER A 413 -26.91 5.99 1.02
N SER A 414 -28.04 6.57 0.63
CA SER A 414 -28.85 6.08 -0.50
C SER A 414 -28.12 6.16 -1.84
N ALA A 415 -27.36 7.23 -2.08
CA ALA A 415 -26.57 7.39 -3.31
C ALA A 415 -25.43 6.36 -3.40
N VAL A 416 -24.77 6.09 -2.28
CA VAL A 416 -23.70 5.08 -2.17
C VAL A 416 -24.25 3.69 -2.39
N ILE A 417 -25.38 3.34 -1.76
CA ILE A 417 -26.04 2.03 -1.92
C ILE A 417 -26.41 1.81 -3.39
N ASP A 418 -27.03 2.79 -4.06
CA ASP A 418 -27.41 2.68 -5.47
C ASP A 418 -26.18 2.53 -6.39
N ALA A 419 -25.10 3.26 -6.10
CA ALA A 419 -23.86 3.18 -6.86
C ALA A 419 -23.18 1.80 -6.75
N LEU A 420 -23.18 1.18 -5.57
CA LEU A 420 -22.59 -0.14 -5.33
C LEU A 420 -23.47 -1.27 -5.88
N ASN A 421 -24.79 -1.18 -5.75
CA ASN A 421 -25.73 -2.15 -6.33
C ASN A 421 -25.57 -2.23 -7.86
N LYS A 422 -25.38 -1.10 -8.56
CA LYS A 422 -25.07 -1.07 -10.00
C LYS A 422 -23.75 -1.78 -10.33
N ARG A 423 -22.85 -1.90 -9.37
CA ARG A 423 -21.55 -2.59 -9.46
C ARG A 423 -21.61 -4.05 -8.98
N LYS A 424 -22.81 -4.60 -8.79
CA LYS A 424 -23.05 -5.98 -8.34
C LYS A 424 -22.58 -6.27 -6.91
N ALA A 425 -22.45 -5.24 -6.09
CA ALA A 425 -22.23 -5.41 -4.66
C ALA A 425 -23.54 -5.82 -3.97
N GLU A 426 -23.42 -6.62 -2.92
CA GLU A 426 -24.52 -7.10 -2.08
C GLU A 426 -24.33 -6.53 -0.68
N MET A 427 -25.32 -5.80 -0.18
CA MET A 427 -25.29 -5.25 1.17
C MET A 427 -25.47 -6.36 2.18
N SER A 428 -24.54 -6.49 3.11
CA SER A 428 -24.59 -7.50 4.18
C SER A 428 -25.05 -6.94 5.52
N ASP A 429 -24.72 -5.67 5.82
CA ASP A 429 -25.11 -5.01 7.06
C ASP A 429 -25.28 -3.49 6.87
N MET A 430 -26.12 -2.88 7.71
CA MET A 430 -26.29 -1.44 7.78
C MET A 430 -26.68 -1.03 9.20
N ARG A 431 -25.89 -0.15 9.82
CA ARG A 431 -26.13 0.31 11.19
C ARG A 431 -25.82 1.80 11.33
N THR A 432 -26.46 2.44 12.28
CA THR A 432 -26.11 3.82 12.66
C THR A 432 -24.78 3.79 13.41
N ALA A 433 -23.80 4.53 12.91
CA ALA A 433 -22.57 4.83 13.64
C ALA A 433 -22.75 6.12 14.44
N GLY A 434 -21.98 6.32 15.50
CA GLY A 434 -22.03 7.56 16.28
C GLY A 434 -21.92 8.82 15.41
N SER A 435 -22.31 9.98 15.92
CA SER A 435 -22.21 11.29 15.25
C SER A 435 -23.02 11.49 13.95
N GLY A 436 -24.15 10.79 13.77
CA GLY A 436 -25.02 10.97 12.59
C GLY A 436 -24.54 10.31 11.31
N LYS A 437 -23.52 9.44 11.40
CA LYS A 437 -23.03 8.63 10.30
C LYS A 437 -23.74 7.27 10.23
N THR A 438 -23.78 6.72 9.04
CA THR A 438 -24.26 5.37 8.76
C THR A 438 -23.10 4.51 8.31
N ARG A 439 -22.86 3.37 8.98
CA ARG A 439 -21.94 2.33 8.55
C ARG A 439 -22.68 1.31 7.70
N ILE A 440 -22.16 1.04 6.51
CA ILE A 440 -22.75 0.10 5.55
C ILE A 440 -21.66 -0.89 5.15
N VAL A 441 -22.00 -2.18 5.16
CA VAL A 441 -21.08 -3.25 4.76
C VAL A 441 -21.60 -3.93 3.50
N PHE A 442 -20.74 -4.08 2.51
CA PHE A 442 -21.04 -4.76 1.26
C PHE A 442 -20.06 -5.89 0.97
N LEU A 443 -20.53 -6.90 0.26
CA LEU A 443 -19.70 -7.88 -0.45
C LEU A 443 -19.72 -7.53 -1.94
N ALA A 444 -18.62 -7.03 -2.46
CA ALA A 444 -18.52 -6.48 -3.80
C ALA A 444 -17.46 -7.20 -4.65
N PRO A 445 -17.72 -7.47 -5.94
CA PRO A 445 -16.68 -7.93 -6.86
C PRO A 445 -15.56 -6.88 -6.98
N SER A 446 -14.29 -7.28 -6.80
CA SER A 446 -13.14 -6.37 -6.86
C SER A 446 -13.11 -5.53 -8.14
N ARG A 447 -13.49 -6.12 -9.30
CA ARG A 447 -13.59 -5.39 -10.58
C ARG A 447 -14.62 -4.28 -10.57
N GLY A 448 -15.65 -4.36 -9.73
CA GLY A 448 -16.67 -3.32 -9.55
C GLY A 448 -16.15 -2.13 -8.75
N LEU A 449 -15.11 -2.32 -7.97
CA LEU A 449 -14.51 -1.31 -7.11
C LEU A 449 -13.39 -0.53 -7.80
N ILE A 450 -12.87 -1.02 -8.93
CA ILE A 450 -11.87 -0.30 -9.73
C ILE A 450 -12.41 1.08 -10.11
N GLY A 451 -11.68 2.13 -9.69
CA GLY A 451 -12.06 3.53 -9.93
C GLY A 451 -13.28 4.03 -9.15
N PHE A 452 -13.80 3.25 -8.20
CA PHE A 452 -14.95 3.69 -7.40
C PHE A 452 -14.58 4.73 -6.34
N GLN A 453 -13.34 4.73 -5.83
CA GLN A 453 -12.89 5.63 -4.77
C GLN A 453 -13.09 7.12 -5.13
N GLY A 454 -12.65 7.54 -6.31
CA GLY A 454 -12.78 8.94 -6.75
C GLY A 454 -14.25 9.37 -6.89
N LYS A 455 -15.11 8.47 -7.42
CA LYS A 455 -16.55 8.72 -7.49
C LYS A 455 -17.19 8.80 -6.11
N PHE A 456 -16.86 7.88 -5.23
CA PHE A 456 -17.33 7.82 -3.84
C PHE A 456 -17.02 9.13 -3.09
N LEU A 457 -15.77 9.59 -3.15
CA LEU A 457 -15.38 10.87 -2.52
C LEU A 457 -16.14 12.06 -3.10
N THR A 458 -16.39 12.06 -4.41
CA THR A 458 -17.19 13.11 -5.05
C THR A 458 -18.66 13.06 -4.59
N ASP A 459 -19.27 11.88 -4.59
CA ASP A 459 -20.67 11.68 -4.21
C ASP A 459 -20.92 12.00 -2.72
N THR A 460 -19.90 11.81 -1.86
CA THR A 460 -19.94 12.08 -0.40
C THR A 460 -19.30 13.43 -0.01
N ARG A 461 -18.94 14.26 -0.98
CA ARG A 461 -18.26 15.57 -0.77
C ARG A 461 -16.98 15.45 0.07
N GLY A 462 -16.28 14.31 -0.01
CA GLY A 462 -15.05 14.05 0.73
C GLY A 462 -15.24 13.64 2.18
N THR A 463 -16.47 13.54 2.72
CA THR A 463 -16.73 13.19 4.13
C THR A 463 -16.85 11.69 4.35
N GLY A 464 -17.06 10.90 3.29
CA GLY A 464 -17.20 9.45 3.37
C GLY A 464 -15.84 8.75 3.50
N VAL A 465 -15.82 7.70 4.32
CA VAL A 465 -14.67 6.79 4.47
C VAL A 465 -15.05 5.44 3.90
N MET A 466 -14.19 4.86 3.07
CA MET A 466 -14.38 3.55 2.47
C MET A 466 -13.15 2.68 2.69
N ASN A 467 -13.35 1.50 3.25
CA ASN A 467 -12.33 0.50 3.47
C ASN A 467 -12.67 -0.77 2.70
N ARG A 468 -11.68 -1.42 2.13
CA ARG A 468 -11.82 -2.60 1.29
C ARG A 468 -10.89 -3.69 1.79
N LEU A 469 -11.42 -4.91 1.97
CA LEU A 469 -10.66 -6.08 2.41
C LEU A 469 -10.99 -7.26 1.52
N PHE A 470 -9.99 -8.02 1.10
CA PHE A 470 -10.25 -9.29 0.41
C PHE A 470 -11.05 -10.22 1.33
N HIS A 471 -12.16 -10.75 0.83
CA HIS A 471 -13.03 -11.65 1.59
C HIS A 471 -12.93 -13.10 1.07
N SER A 472 -13.19 -13.32 -0.22
CA SER A 472 -13.26 -14.66 -0.78
C SER A 472 -13.24 -14.65 -2.31
N TYR A 473 -13.31 -15.84 -2.92
CA TYR A 473 -13.68 -16.01 -4.31
C TYR A 473 -15.12 -16.51 -4.42
N ALA A 474 -15.90 -15.92 -5.32
CA ALA A 474 -17.29 -16.33 -5.59
C ALA A 474 -17.55 -16.43 -7.10
N PRO A 475 -18.61 -17.13 -7.52
CA PRO A 475 -18.98 -17.25 -8.91
C PRO A 475 -19.13 -15.88 -9.59
N PHE A 476 -18.72 -15.78 -10.85
CA PHE A 476 -18.75 -14.55 -11.63
C PHE A 476 -20.18 -13.96 -11.70
N LYS A 477 -20.37 -12.73 -11.21
CA LYS A 477 -21.68 -12.04 -11.10
C LYS A 477 -22.17 -11.35 -12.39
N GLY A 478 -21.61 -11.70 -13.56
CA GLY A 478 -22.00 -11.12 -14.84
C GLY A 478 -21.32 -9.78 -15.14
N ALA A 479 -21.68 -9.14 -16.27
CA ALA A 479 -21.05 -7.90 -16.70
C ALA A 479 -21.35 -6.72 -15.76
N ILE A 480 -20.36 -5.86 -15.55
CA ILE A 480 -20.49 -4.57 -14.87
C ILE A 480 -20.23 -3.49 -15.91
N THR A 481 -21.08 -2.47 -15.96
CA THR A 481 -20.91 -1.34 -16.88
C THR A 481 -19.64 -0.56 -16.49
N GLY A 482 -18.77 -0.32 -17.46
CA GLY A 482 -17.54 0.46 -17.28
C GLY A 482 -17.81 1.97 -17.14
N ARG A 483 -16.80 2.79 -17.48
CA ARG A 483 -16.92 4.25 -17.53
C ARG A 483 -18.08 4.64 -18.45
N ARG A 484 -18.96 5.50 -17.95
CA ARG A 484 -20.16 5.94 -18.70
C ARG A 484 -19.80 6.93 -19.82
N ASN A 485 -18.88 7.84 -19.53
CA ASN A 485 -18.53 8.94 -20.43
C ASN A 485 -17.40 8.54 -21.39
N GLY A 486 -17.45 9.03 -22.62
CA GLY A 486 -16.41 8.86 -23.62
C GLY A 486 -15.18 9.73 -23.35
N ALA A 487 -14.14 9.56 -24.16
CA ALA A 487 -12.92 10.35 -24.13
C ALA A 487 -12.95 11.48 -25.18
N LEU A 488 -12.30 12.61 -24.86
CA LEU A 488 -11.91 13.63 -25.81
C LEU A 488 -10.50 13.28 -26.32
N ILE A 489 -10.35 12.99 -27.62
CA ILE A 489 -9.13 12.44 -28.21
C ILE A 489 -8.52 13.47 -29.16
N SER A 490 -7.22 13.76 -29.00
CA SER A 490 -6.50 14.67 -29.92
C SER A 490 -6.33 14.03 -31.30
N THR A 491 -6.65 14.81 -32.35
CA THR A 491 -6.46 14.40 -33.76
C THR A 491 -5.05 14.69 -34.26
N ASP A 492 -4.31 15.59 -33.63
CA ASP A 492 -3.06 16.12 -34.13
C ASP A 492 -1.97 16.16 -33.06
N THR A 493 -0.71 16.27 -33.51
CA THR A 493 0.46 16.39 -32.64
C THR A 493 0.96 17.83 -32.64
N GLY A 494 1.17 18.43 -31.45
CA GLY A 494 1.66 19.80 -31.31
C GLY A 494 1.45 20.34 -29.91
N VAL A 495 1.14 21.63 -29.79
CA VAL A 495 0.96 22.34 -28.52
C VAL A 495 -0.49 22.84 -28.42
N ALA A 496 -1.13 22.54 -27.30
CA ALA A 496 -2.51 22.97 -27.04
C ALA A 496 -2.61 24.51 -26.94
N VAL A 497 -3.57 25.10 -27.65
CA VAL A 497 -3.77 26.55 -27.69
C VAL A 497 -5.03 26.97 -26.94
N ALA A 498 -4.95 28.11 -26.23
CA ALA A 498 -6.03 28.62 -25.38
C ALA A 498 -7.37 28.75 -26.13
N TYR A 499 -7.34 29.25 -27.38
CA TYR A 499 -8.54 29.42 -28.19
C TYR A 499 -9.26 28.09 -28.50
N ALA A 500 -8.52 27.02 -28.79
CA ALA A 500 -9.11 25.71 -29.01
C ALA A 500 -9.71 25.15 -27.71
N LEU A 501 -8.97 25.22 -26.61
CA LEU A 501 -9.42 24.73 -25.30
C LEU A 501 -10.69 25.46 -24.83
N PHE A 502 -10.78 26.77 -25.03
CA PHE A 502 -11.97 27.55 -24.72
C PHE A 502 -13.21 27.08 -25.47
N ASN A 503 -13.09 26.79 -26.75
CA ASN A 503 -14.20 26.26 -27.56
C ASN A 503 -14.56 24.80 -27.28
N LEU A 504 -13.68 24.07 -26.61
CA LEU A 504 -13.83 22.63 -26.34
C LEU A 504 -14.27 22.33 -24.90
N GLN A 505 -14.11 23.28 -23.97
CA GLN A 505 -14.49 23.10 -22.56
C GLN A 505 -15.98 22.81 -22.35
N ASP A 506 -16.87 23.22 -23.27
CA ASP A 506 -18.29 22.89 -23.24
C ASP A 506 -18.58 21.45 -23.66
N ARG A 507 -17.62 20.75 -24.26
CA ARG A 507 -17.75 19.35 -24.68
C ARG A 507 -17.42 18.36 -23.55
N GLY A 508 -16.71 18.82 -22.54
CA GLY A 508 -16.33 17.97 -21.41
C GLY A 508 -15.24 18.56 -20.53
N ALA A 509 -14.83 17.79 -19.52
CA ALA A 509 -13.75 18.19 -18.63
C ALA A 509 -12.38 17.94 -19.29
N LEU A 510 -11.58 18.98 -19.44
CA LEU A 510 -10.25 18.89 -20.03
C LEU A 510 -9.22 18.40 -18.98
N PHE A 511 -8.23 17.64 -19.43
CA PHE A 511 -7.10 17.17 -18.62
C PHE A 511 -5.80 17.93 -18.92
N VAL A 512 -5.75 18.62 -20.08
CA VAL A 512 -4.59 19.33 -20.57
C VAL A 512 -4.72 20.85 -20.41
N SER A 513 -3.61 21.49 -20.15
CA SER A 513 -3.47 22.95 -19.99
C SER A 513 -3.09 23.61 -21.32
N HIS A 514 -3.21 24.96 -21.36
CA HIS A 514 -2.62 25.76 -22.42
C HIS A 514 -1.09 25.59 -22.45
N GLN A 515 -0.52 25.52 -23.63
CA GLN A 515 0.91 25.26 -23.92
C GLN A 515 1.40 23.84 -23.62
N GLU A 516 0.54 22.94 -23.23
CA GLU A 516 0.90 21.53 -23.03
C GLU A 516 1.06 20.81 -24.37
N LYS A 517 2.10 19.97 -24.46
CA LYS A 517 2.37 19.14 -25.65
C LYS A 517 1.39 17.98 -25.71
N VAL A 518 0.78 17.78 -26.86
CA VAL A 518 -0.15 16.69 -27.13
C VAL A 518 0.24 15.98 -28.42
N TYR A 519 -0.22 14.75 -28.57
CA TYR A 519 -0.03 13.97 -29.79
C TYR A 519 -1.35 13.31 -30.25
N GLN A 520 -1.40 12.90 -31.51
CA GLN A 520 -2.54 12.18 -32.07
C GLN A 520 -2.84 10.91 -31.28
N GLY A 521 -4.10 10.72 -30.88
CA GLY A 521 -4.53 9.58 -30.08
C GLY A 521 -4.38 9.76 -28.57
N MET A 522 -3.79 10.88 -28.09
CA MET A 522 -3.75 11.26 -26.69
C MET A 522 -5.15 11.64 -26.21
N ILE A 523 -5.54 11.19 -25.02
CA ILE A 523 -6.79 11.56 -24.35
C ILE A 523 -6.55 12.87 -23.60
N VAL A 524 -7.23 13.91 -24.03
CA VAL A 524 -7.04 15.28 -23.54
C VAL A 524 -8.21 15.75 -22.65
N GLY A 525 -9.20 14.88 -22.44
CA GLY A 525 -10.34 15.18 -21.57
C GLY A 525 -11.40 14.08 -21.56
N GLU A 526 -12.39 14.25 -20.69
CA GLU A 526 -13.58 13.41 -20.59
C GLU A 526 -14.76 14.08 -21.32
N HIS A 527 -15.40 13.34 -22.21
CA HIS A 527 -16.56 13.84 -22.97
C HIS A 527 -17.82 13.83 -22.10
N ASN A 528 -18.70 14.81 -22.27
CA ASN A 528 -20.00 14.86 -21.59
C ASN A 528 -21.01 13.78 -22.05
N ARG A 529 -20.69 13.01 -23.10
CA ARG A 529 -21.51 11.94 -23.65
C ARG A 529 -20.78 10.59 -23.58
N GLU A 530 -21.52 9.51 -23.80
CA GLU A 530 -20.99 8.14 -23.70
C GLU A 530 -19.97 7.78 -24.80
N ASN A 531 -20.04 8.43 -25.96
CA ASN A 531 -19.16 8.18 -27.11
C ASN A 531 -17.89 9.00 -27.07
N ASP A 532 -16.78 8.43 -27.53
CA ASP A 532 -15.55 9.15 -27.76
C ASP A 532 -15.72 10.24 -28.84
N LEU A 533 -14.99 11.34 -28.65
CA LEU A 533 -15.01 12.46 -29.60
C LEU A 533 -13.58 12.86 -29.97
N GLU A 534 -13.28 12.81 -31.24
CA GLU A 534 -12.03 13.31 -31.80
C GLU A 534 -12.06 14.83 -31.90
N ILE A 535 -11.06 15.51 -31.34
CA ILE A 535 -11.02 16.98 -31.28
C ILE A 535 -9.62 17.50 -31.63
N ASN A 536 -9.58 18.70 -32.21
CA ASN A 536 -8.33 19.40 -32.50
C ASN A 536 -8.08 20.49 -31.46
N VAL A 537 -7.11 20.27 -30.56
CA VAL A 537 -6.70 21.23 -29.50
C VAL A 537 -5.65 22.22 -29.95
N LEU A 538 -5.18 22.13 -31.20
CA LEU A 538 -4.16 23.00 -31.77
C LEU A 538 -4.74 24.14 -32.63
N LYS A 539 -6.05 24.13 -32.87
CA LYS A 539 -6.71 25.06 -33.80
C LYS A 539 -6.70 26.49 -33.28
N GLY A 540 -5.81 27.32 -33.78
CA GLY A 540 -5.75 28.75 -33.46
C GLY A 540 -6.94 29.55 -34.04
N LYS A 541 -7.11 30.77 -33.51
CA LYS A 541 -8.08 31.72 -34.08
C LYS A 541 -7.63 32.09 -35.50
N LYS A 542 -8.50 31.88 -36.51
CA LYS A 542 -8.22 32.39 -37.85
C LYS A 542 -8.27 33.92 -37.80
N LEU A 543 -7.20 34.57 -38.19
CA LEU A 543 -7.16 36.03 -38.37
C LEU A 543 -8.17 36.41 -39.45
N THR A 544 -9.32 36.92 -39.04
CA THR A 544 -10.33 37.50 -39.93
C THR A 544 -10.26 39.01 -39.76
N ASN A 545 -9.97 39.69 -40.85
CA ASN A 545 -10.08 41.13 -41.16
C ASN A 545 -9.82 42.18 -40.06
N VAL A 546 -8.95 43.10 -40.37
CA VAL A 546 -8.37 44.22 -39.63
C VAL A 546 -9.40 45.14 -38.93
N ARG A 547 -10.71 45.03 -39.14
CA ARG A 547 -11.70 45.95 -38.60
C ARG A 547 -12.31 45.51 -37.24
N ALA A 548 -11.98 44.33 -36.71
CA ALA A 548 -12.52 43.82 -35.43
C ALA A 548 -11.45 43.74 -34.32
N SER A 549 -10.36 44.48 -34.39
CA SER A 549 -9.26 44.41 -33.45
C SER A 549 -9.51 45.12 -32.11
N GLY A 550 -10.73 45.57 -31.83
CA GLY A 550 -11.04 46.37 -30.64
C GLY A 550 -11.68 45.65 -29.49
N THR A 551 -12.10 44.40 -29.64
CA THR A 551 -12.76 43.64 -28.56
C THR A 551 -12.33 42.18 -28.61
N ASP A 552 -11.10 41.89 -28.21
CA ASP A 552 -10.76 40.53 -27.82
C ASP A 552 -11.22 40.34 -26.37
N ASP A 553 -12.35 39.66 -26.19
CA ASP A 553 -12.78 39.21 -24.87
C ASP A 553 -11.69 38.29 -24.30
N ALA A 554 -11.33 38.55 -23.04
CA ALA A 554 -10.35 37.72 -22.34
C ALA A 554 -10.84 36.26 -22.30
N VAL A 555 -10.04 35.33 -22.87
CA VAL A 555 -10.36 33.92 -22.89
C VAL A 555 -10.20 33.37 -21.48
N THR A 556 -11.30 33.08 -20.80
CA THR A 556 -11.29 32.44 -19.47
C THR A 556 -11.37 30.93 -19.64
N LEU A 557 -10.31 30.24 -19.26
CA LEU A 557 -10.25 28.76 -19.31
C LEU A 557 -10.67 28.21 -17.95
N VAL A 558 -11.47 27.14 -17.96
CA VAL A 558 -11.74 26.31 -16.78
C VAL A 558 -10.47 25.56 -16.43
N THR A 559 -10.15 25.50 -15.14
CA THR A 559 -8.97 24.74 -14.64
C THR A 559 -9.07 23.28 -15.06
N PRO A 560 -8.07 22.73 -15.73
CA PRO A 560 -8.07 21.31 -16.12
C PRO A 560 -8.16 20.39 -14.91
N ARG A 561 -8.89 19.30 -15.05
CA ARG A 561 -8.95 18.25 -14.03
C ARG A 561 -7.64 17.48 -14.02
N LYS A 562 -6.89 17.59 -12.92
CA LYS A 562 -5.69 16.76 -12.69
C LYS A 562 -6.10 15.45 -12.04
N LEU A 563 -5.64 14.34 -12.59
CA LEU A 563 -5.84 13.01 -12.08
C LEU A 563 -4.53 12.51 -11.45
N SER A 564 -4.61 11.81 -10.34
CA SER A 564 -3.48 11.06 -9.78
C SER A 564 -3.13 9.86 -10.67
N LEU A 565 -1.99 9.22 -10.42
CA LEU A 565 -1.59 7.99 -11.13
C LEU A 565 -2.65 6.90 -10.97
N GLU A 566 -3.13 6.67 -9.75
CA GLU A 566 -4.15 5.70 -9.42
C GLU A 566 -5.49 6.03 -10.09
N ASP A 567 -5.89 7.30 -10.08
CA ASP A 567 -7.10 7.75 -10.78
C ASP A 567 -7.00 7.49 -12.28
N MET A 568 -5.83 7.75 -12.89
CA MET A 568 -5.59 7.49 -14.31
C MET A 568 -5.64 6.00 -14.65
N MET A 569 -5.00 5.15 -13.82
CA MET A 569 -5.04 3.69 -13.99
C MET A 569 -6.47 3.15 -13.91
N ALA A 570 -7.26 3.69 -12.99
CA ALA A 570 -8.65 3.30 -12.82
C ALA A 570 -9.59 3.87 -13.91
N TYR A 571 -9.26 5.05 -14.44
CA TYR A 571 -10.07 5.76 -15.45
C TYR A 571 -10.07 5.09 -16.81
N ILE A 572 -8.94 4.53 -17.26
CA ILE A 572 -8.77 3.99 -18.60
C ILE A 572 -9.67 2.78 -18.89
N ASN A 573 -10.15 2.71 -20.13
CA ASN A 573 -10.88 1.57 -20.67
C ASN A 573 -9.91 0.49 -21.23
N PRO A 574 -10.38 -0.71 -21.59
CA PRO A 574 -9.51 -1.77 -22.13
C PRO A 574 -8.75 -1.42 -23.42
N ASP A 575 -9.27 -0.46 -24.19
CA ASP A 575 -8.67 0.07 -25.42
C ASP A 575 -7.78 1.30 -25.18
N GLU A 576 -7.55 1.66 -23.92
CA GLU A 576 -6.77 2.81 -23.49
C GLU A 576 -5.55 2.38 -22.67
N LEU A 577 -4.53 3.21 -22.66
CA LEU A 577 -3.28 2.98 -21.98
C LEU A 577 -2.84 4.25 -21.23
N LEU A 578 -2.10 4.06 -20.17
CA LEU A 578 -1.45 5.13 -19.41
C LEU A 578 0.03 5.17 -19.77
N GLU A 579 0.48 6.28 -20.31
CA GLU A 579 1.90 6.60 -20.50
C GLU A 579 2.44 7.23 -19.23
N VAL A 580 3.49 6.65 -18.68
CA VAL A 580 4.18 7.08 -17.47
C VAL A 580 5.61 7.43 -17.80
N THR A 581 5.99 8.67 -17.53
CA THR A 581 7.36 9.17 -17.71
C THR A 581 7.78 9.92 -16.45
N PRO A 582 9.07 10.19 -16.21
CA PRO A 582 9.52 10.94 -15.04
C PRO A 582 8.78 12.26 -14.81
N ASP A 583 8.51 13.00 -15.87
CA ASP A 583 7.94 14.35 -15.78
C ASP A 583 6.43 14.39 -16.03
N SER A 584 5.84 13.37 -16.70
CA SER A 584 4.47 13.44 -17.19
C SER A 584 3.70 12.13 -17.05
N LEU A 585 2.40 12.26 -16.83
CA LEU A 585 1.41 11.18 -16.92
C LEU A 585 0.42 11.55 -18.03
N ARG A 586 0.25 10.68 -19.02
CA ARG A 586 -0.60 10.94 -20.17
C ARG A 586 -1.51 9.74 -20.46
N LEU A 587 -2.79 10.00 -20.70
CA LEU A 587 -3.74 8.99 -21.13
C LEU A 587 -3.76 8.94 -22.67
N ARG A 588 -3.81 7.74 -23.24
CA ARG A 588 -3.86 7.59 -24.69
C ARG A 588 -4.69 6.39 -25.13
N LYS A 589 -5.12 6.40 -26.37
CA LYS A 589 -5.67 5.19 -26.99
C LYS A 589 -4.55 4.18 -27.30
N LYS A 590 -4.87 2.90 -27.26
CA LYS A 590 -3.95 1.81 -27.61
C LYS A 590 -3.46 1.96 -29.06
N TYR A 591 -4.36 2.26 -29.98
CA TYR A 591 -4.07 2.57 -31.37
C TYR A 591 -4.20 4.07 -31.58
N LEU A 592 -3.12 4.73 -31.96
CA LEU A 592 -3.09 6.20 -32.07
C LEU A 592 -3.80 6.71 -33.32
N ASP A 593 -3.72 5.96 -34.45
CA ASP A 593 -4.39 6.31 -35.69
C ASP A 593 -5.90 6.01 -35.67
N PRO A 594 -6.78 6.97 -36.03
CA PRO A 594 -8.23 6.78 -36.04
C PRO A 594 -8.74 5.66 -36.97
N ASN A 595 -8.06 5.44 -38.09
CA ASN A 595 -8.46 4.40 -39.04
C ASN A 595 -8.09 3.03 -38.52
N GLU A 596 -6.94 2.93 -37.85
CA GLU A 596 -6.52 1.71 -37.18
C GLU A 596 -7.48 1.35 -36.03
N ARG A 597 -7.91 2.30 -35.21
CA ARG A 597 -8.93 2.08 -34.16
C ARG A 597 -10.22 1.50 -34.77
N LYS A 598 -10.74 2.10 -35.86
CA LYS A 598 -11.93 1.61 -36.53
C LYS A 598 -11.77 0.20 -37.11
N ARG A 599 -10.58 -0.11 -37.66
CA ARG A 599 -10.27 -1.44 -38.20
C ARG A 599 -10.24 -2.49 -37.07
N MET A 600 -9.58 -2.19 -35.98
CA MET A 600 -9.47 -3.12 -34.84
C MET A 600 -10.81 -3.34 -34.15
N ALA A 601 -11.60 -2.29 -33.92
CA ALA A 601 -12.94 -2.42 -33.34
C ALA A 601 -13.88 -3.31 -34.20
N ARG A 602 -13.75 -3.27 -35.54
CA ARG A 602 -14.50 -4.19 -36.43
C ARG A 602 -14.00 -5.63 -36.31
N ALA A 603 -12.69 -5.84 -36.14
CA ALA A 603 -12.13 -7.17 -35.99
C ALA A 603 -12.49 -7.83 -34.64
N GLU A 604 -12.65 -7.05 -33.57
CA GLU A 604 -13.08 -7.53 -32.27
C GLU A 604 -14.59 -7.83 -32.16
N SER A 605 -15.40 -7.23 -33.07
CA SER A 605 -16.85 -7.43 -33.15
C SER A 605 -17.26 -8.56 -34.11
N ALA A 606 -16.34 -9.12 -34.89
CA ALA A 606 -16.52 -10.24 -35.79
C ALA A 606 -16.07 -11.56 -35.17
#